data_b2adb4c6bb1c01e3846069acab4c053b
#
_entry.id   b2adb4c6bb1c01e3846069acab4c053b
#
_cell.length_a   1.000
_cell.length_b   1.000
_cell.length_c   1.000
_cell.angle_alpha   90.00
_cell.angle_beta   90.00
_cell.angle_gamma   90.00
#
_symmetry.space_group_name_H-M   'P 1'
#
loop_
_entity.id
_entity.type
_entity.pdbx_description
1 polymer ?
#
loop_
_entity_poly.entity_id
_entity_poly.type
_entity_poly.pdbx_seq_one_letter_code
_entity_poly.pdbx_strand_id
1 'polypeptide(L)'
;LSLLAKGPIGFGFPALIVGLWMIFRGSFTFKNIMALRWTWGIPLACLVGLPWYLAMGMIHGDAFIDTFLGYHNVTRFISPEHAGQNHYWLYLVVLIAGFYPWTGTLPGILRRLRKWRSDPVLFYLIVWALFIFLFFTLSSTQLFSYILPMFPPLSLLAGKYLAEIREAGHVSKSLIGFHLFFALTTAIAISLAPLTPAGGAIVKYGISLFMILSALFSVHMLSKGRMRGFLCSQACLILLFVTSVWGLFAAPVSSLFTSKAIAETLSETEKAPELPVYIDTFYRPSVAFYTDIYGKALPEFDERKRRETAKNEA
;
A
#
# COMPACT_ATOMS: atom_id res chain seq x y z
N LEU A 1 14.48 -9.25 -10.50
CA LEU A 1 13.83 -9.60 -9.24
C LEU A 1 12.38 -9.16 -9.18
N SER A 2 12.03 -7.90 -9.58
CA SER A 2 10.63 -7.43 -9.57
C SER A 2 9.69 -8.28 -10.44
N LEU A 3 10.20 -8.80 -11.56
CA LEU A 3 9.49 -9.75 -12.42
C LEU A 3 9.09 -11.03 -11.63
N LEU A 4 9.98 -11.59 -10.83
CA LEU A 4 9.69 -12.74 -9.99
C LEU A 4 8.70 -12.44 -8.84
N ALA A 5 8.78 -11.23 -8.27
CA ALA A 5 7.95 -10.85 -7.12
C ALA A 5 6.51 -10.45 -7.50
N LYS A 6 6.31 -9.83 -8.66
CA LYS A 6 5.03 -9.20 -9.06
C LYS A 6 4.60 -9.53 -10.51
N GLY A 7 5.30 -10.45 -11.16
CA GLY A 7 4.99 -10.80 -12.54
C GLY A 7 5.29 -9.68 -13.53
N PRO A 8 4.60 -9.69 -14.68
CA PRO A 8 4.82 -8.72 -15.76
C PRO A 8 4.71 -7.25 -15.33
N ILE A 9 3.86 -6.94 -14.33
CA ILE A 9 3.66 -5.59 -13.77
C ILE A 9 4.98 -5.05 -13.17
N GLY A 10 5.80 -5.91 -12.55
CA GLY A 10 7.09 -5.53 -11.97
C GLY A 10 8.07 -4.95 -12.97
N PHE A 11 7.97 -5.33 -14.24
CA PHE A 11 8.74 -4.76 -15.35
C PHE A 11 7.96 -3.67 -16.10
N GLY A 12 6.67 -3.89 -16.31
CA GLY A 12 5.81 -3.01 -17.11
C GLY A 12 5.65 -1.61 -16.50
N PHE A 13 5.49 -1.50 -15.19
CA PHE A 13 5.30 -0.19 -14.54
C PHE A 13 6.51 0.74 -14.70
N PRO A 14 7.76 0.33 -14.41
CA PRO A 14 8.91 1.16 -14.70
C PRO A 14 9.01 1.57 -16.16
N ALA A 15 8.75 0.67 -17.09
CA ALA A 15 8.78 0.95 -18.53
C ALA A 15 7.71 1.98 -18.93
N LEU A 16 6.46 1.82 -18.43
CA LEU A 16 5.37 2.77 -18.67
C LEU A 16 5.65 4.15 -18.07
N ILE A 17 6.15 4.21 -16.83
CA ILE A 17 6.47 5.48 -16.16
C ILE A 17 7.56 6.24 -16.93
N VAL A 18 8.64 5.56 -17.31
CA VAL A 18 9.73 6.16 -18.11
C VAL A 18 9.22 6.56 -19.50
N GLY A 19 8.44 5.70 -20.15
CA GLY A 19 7.85 5.98 -21.47
C GLY A 19 6.95 7.22 -21.43
N LEU A 20 6.04 7.32 -20.49
CA LEU A 20 5.17 8.49 -20.30
C LEU A 20 5.97 9.76 -20.01
N TRP A 21 6.97 9.68 -19.14
CA TRP A 21 7.87 10.80 -18.88
C TRP A 21 8.58 11.29 -20.14
N MET A 22 9.10 10.36 -20.95
CA MET A 22 9.75 10.70 -22.22
C MET A 22 8.77 11.33 -23.22
N ILE A 23 7.55 10.80 -23.34
CA ILE A 23 6.49 11.32 -24.21
C ILE A 23 6.13 12.74 -23.79
N PHE A 24 5.81 12.97 -22.52
CA PHE A 24 5.42 14.30 -22.03
C PHE A 24 6.54 15.34 -22.10
N ARG A 25 7.79 14.91 -22.18
CA ARG A 25 8.93 15.82 -22.42
C ARG A 25 9.28 16.01 -23.89
N GLY A 26 8.58 15.35 -24.81
CA GLY A 26 8.96 15.35 -26.23
C GLY A 26 10.31 14.69 -26.50
N SER A 27 10.79 13.84 -25.59
CA SER A 27 12.10 13.17 -25.67
C SER A 27 11.99 11.69 -26.06
N PHE A 28 10.80 11.23 -26.47
CA PHE A 28 10.56 9.86 -26.90
C PHE A 28 11.14 9.63 -28.31
N THR A 29 12.44 9.48 -28.38
CA THR A 29 13.20 9.27 -29.62
C THR A 29 13.97 7.95 -29.55
N PHE A 30 14.22 7.34 -30.72
CA PHE A 30 14.97 6.09 -30.79
C PHE A 30 16.33 6.19 -30.10
N LYS A 31 17.05 7.31 -30.27
CA LYS A 31 18.33 7.59 -29.61
C LYS A 31 18.20 7.53 -28.07
N ASN A 32 17.20 8.18 -27.52
CA ASN A 32 16.99 8.21 -26.06
C ASN A 32 16.53 6.86 -25.52
N ILE A 33 15.72 6.11 -26.27
CA ILE A 33 15.33 4.74 -25.93
C ILE A 33 16.57 3.84 -25.89
N MET A 34 17.46 3.94 -26.89
CA MET A 34 18.72 3.19 -26.91
C MET A 34 19.63 3.56 -25.74
N ALA A 35 19.62 4.83 -25.30
CA ALA A 35 20.40 5.28 -24.14
C ALA A 35 19.97 4.61 -22.82
N LEU A 36 18.74 4.10 -22.69
CA LEU A 36 18.28 3.31 -21.55
C LEU A 36 18.91 1.90 -21.48
N ARG A 37 19.70 1.52 -22.49
CA ARG A 37 20.38 0.22 -22.57
C ARG A 37 19.45 -0.98 -22.40
N TRP A 38 18.22 -0.86 -22.87
CA TRP A 38 17.21 -1.92 -22.78
C TRP A 38 17.67 -3.21 -23.49
N THR A 39 18.55 -3.10 -24.49
CA THR A 39 19.16 -4.22 -25.21
C THR A 39 19.93 -5.18 -24.29
N TRP A 40 20.45 -4.69 -23.17
CA TRP A 40 21.08 -5.49 -22.12
C TRP A 40 20.12 -5.76 -20.94
N GLY A 41 19.32 -4.77 -20.61
CA GLY A 41 18.39 -4.84 -19.47
C GLY A 41 17.31 -5.89 -19.65
N ILE A 42 16.71 -6.00 -20.83
CA ILE A 42 15.67 -7.02 -21.11
C ILE A 42 16.27 -8.44 -21.09
N PRO A 43 17.36 -8.77 -21.81
CA PRO A 43 17.95 -10.10 -21.71
C PRO A 43 18.33 -10.50 -20.29
N LEU A 44 18.90 -9.58 -19.51
CA LEU A 44 19.23 -9.82 -18.10
C LEU A 44 17.97 -10.07 -17.25
N ALA A 45 16.92 -9.29 -17.45
CA ALA A 45 15.65 -9.49 -16.75
C ALA A 45 15.01 -10.84 -17.11
N CYS A 46 15.08 -11.22 -18.38
CA CYS A 46 14.61 -12.51 -18.87
C CYS A 46 15.45 -13.66 -18.31
N LEU A 47 16.77 -13.54 -18.32
CA LEU A 47 17.68 -14.57 -17.78
C LEU A 47 17.38 -14.88 -16.31
N VAL A 48 17.07 -13.85 -15.53
CA VAL A 48 16.77 -14.01 -14.09
C VAL A 48 15.32 -14.42 -13.85
N GLY A 49 14.37 -13.89 -14.61
CA GLY A 49 12.94 -14.07 -14.36
C GLY A 49 12.31 -15.27 -15.06
N LEU A 50 12.61 -15.47 -16.35
CA LEU A 50 11.93 -16.50 -17.15
C LEU A 50 12.13 -17.94 -16.69
N PRO A 51 13.28 -18.39 -16.14
CA PRO A 51 13.45 -19.79 -15.77
C PRO A 51 12.34 -20.29 -14.82
N TRP A 52 11.92 -19.46 -13.86
CA TRP A 52 10.84 -19.80 -12.95
C TRP A 52 9.49 -19.93 -13.68
N TYR A 53 9.16 -18.97 -14.56
CA TYR A 53 7.90 -19.00 -15.32
C TYR A 53 7.85 -20.20 -16.29
N LEU A 54 8.98 -20.52 -16.92
CA LEU A 54 9.07 -21.66 -17.82
C LEU A 54 8.88 -22.98 -17.02
N ALA A 55 9.55 -23.11 -15.89
CA ALA A 55 9.38 -24.28 -15.03
C ALA A 55 7.93 -24.45 -14.55
N MET A 56 7.29 -23.36 -14.10
CA MET A 56 5.87 -23.40 -13.66
C MET A 56 4.92 -23.72 -14.82
N GLY A 57 5.19 -23.17 -16.00
CA GLY A 57 4.42 -23.50 -17.21
C GLY A 57 4.57 -24.97 -17.64
N MET A 58 5.79 -25.54 -17.53
CA MET A 58 6.03 -26.96 -17.82
C MET A 58 5.35 -27.90 -16.81
N ILE A 59 5.30 -27.51 -15.54
CA ILE A 59 4.73 -28.34 -14.46
C ILE A 59 3.21 -28.28 -14.44
N HIS A 60 2.63 -27.08 -14.60
CA HIS A 60 1.21 -26.82 -14.40
C HIS A 60 0.45 -26.48 -15.67
N GLY A 61 1.13 -26.29 -16.82
CA GLY A 61 0.51 -26.05 -18.13
C GLY A 61 -0.41 -24.83 -18.17
N ASP A 62 -1.52 -24.96 -18.90
CA ASP A 62 -2.47 -23.87 -19.13
C ASP A 62 -3.10 -23.34 -17.84
N ALA A 63 -3.28 -24.18 -16.83
CA ALA A 63 -3.83 -23.75 -15.54
C ALA A 63 -2.97 -22.66 -14.87
N PHE A 64 -1.65 -22.72 -15.02
CA PHE A 64 -0.75 -21.67 -14.53
C PHE A 64 -0.89 -20.39 -15.36
N ILE A 65 -0.93 -20.52 -16.68
CA ILE A 65 -1.02 -19.37 -17.59
C ILE A 65 -2.34 -18.63 -17.38
N ASP A 66 -3.46 -19.33 -17.36
CA ASP A 66 -4.79 -18.75 -17.19
C ASP A 66 -4.96 -18.11 -15.82
N THR A 67 -4.50 -18.77 -14.75
CA THR A 67 -4.62 -18.24 -13.40
C THR A 67 -3.66 -17.08 -13.19
N PHE A 68 -2.38 -17.23 -13.53
CA PHE A 68 -1.37 -16.24 -13.18
C PHE A 68 -1.38 -15.03 -14.14
N LEU A 69 -1.36 -15.25 -15.46
CA LEU A 69 -1.36 -14.16 -16.44
C LEU A 69 -2.77 -13.63 -16.71
N GLY A 70 -3.76 -14.52 -16.85
CA GLY A 70 -5.14 -14.14 -17.11
C GLY A 70 -5.79 -13.54 -15.87
N TYR A 71 -6.13 -14.38 -14.90
CA TYR A 71 -6.93 -13.95 -13.74
C TYR A 71 -6.24 -12.89 -12.88
N HIS A 72 -5.01 -13.17 -12.42
CA HIS A 72 -4.34 -12.27 -11.47
C HIS A 72 -3.84 -10.96 -12.06
N ASN A 73 -3.61 -10.84 -13.36
CA ASN A 73 -3.12 -9.61 -13.96
C ASN A 73 -4.20 -8.85 -14.76
N VAL A 74 -5.04 -9.53 -15.51
CA VAL A 74 -6.02 -8.89 -16.40
C VAL A 74 -7.40 -8.84 -15.77
N THR A 75 -7.95 -9.98 -15.35
CA THR A 75 -9.33 -10.06 -14.85
C THR A 75 -9.50 -9.22 -13.58
N ARG A 76 -8.56 -9.29 -12.63
CA ARG A 76 -8.62 -8.47 -11.39
C ARG A 76 -8.54 -6.97 -11.64
N PHE A 77 -7.97 -6.53 -12.76
CA PHE A 77 -7.96 -5.12 -13.12
C PHE A 77 -9.31 -4.66 -13.66
N ILE A 78 -9.96 -5.50 -14.47
CA ILE A 78 -11.20 -5.19 -15.20
C ILE A 78 -12.43 -5.47 -14.34
N SER A 79 -12.43 -6.59 -13.59
CA SER A 79 -13.57 -7.05 -12.80
C SER A 79 -13.25 -7.08 -11.31
N PRO A 80 -14.11 -6.55 -10.43
CA PRO A 80 -13.88 -6.57 -9.00
C PRO A 80 -13.96 -8.01 -8.47
N GLU A 81 -13.01 -8.41 -7.62
CA GLU A 81 -12.99 -9.73 -7.00
C GLU A 81 -14.16 -9.94 -6.02
N HIS A 82 -14.63 -8.84 -5.42
CA HIS A 82 -15.80 -8.82 -4.55
C HIS A 82 -16.66 -7.60 -4.84
N ALA A 83 -17.98 -7.79 -4.83
CA ALA A 83 -18.93 -6.69 -5.01
C ALA A 83 -18.70 -5.58 -3.97
N GLY A 84 -18.67 -4.31 -4.41
CA GLY A 84 -18.49 -3.15 -3.53
C GLY A 84 -17.06 -2.78 -3.18
N GLN A 85 -16.02 -3.39 -3.75
CA GLN A 85 -14.62 -3.04 -3.48
C GLN A 85 -14.09 -1.83 -4.26
N ASN A 86 -14.87 -1.27 -5.17
CA ASN A 86 -14.42 -0.17 -6.01
C ASN A 86 -14.90 1.19 -5.46
N HIS A 87 -13.99 1.92 -4.82
CA HIS A 87 -14.26 3.26 -4.29
C HIS A 87 -13.23 4.26 -4.82
N TYR A 88 -13.61 5.13 -5.73
CA TYR A 88 -12.72 6.16 -6.32
C TYR A 88 -12.02 7.05 -5.28
N TRP A 89 -12.60 7.22 -4.11
CA TRP A 89 -12.03 8.01 -3.02
C TRP A 89 -11.04 7.23 -2.14
N LEU A 90 -11.00 5.88 -2.23
CA LEU A 90 -10.19 5.04 -1.34
C LEU A 90 -8.73 5.47 -1.32
N TYR A 91 -8.11 5.57 -2.49
CA TYR A 91 -6.69 5.92 -2.55
C TYR A 91 -6.38 7.37 -2.19
N LEU A 92 -7.37 8.27 -2.27
CA LEU A 92 -7.20 9.60 -1.70
C LEU A 92 -7.10 9.55 -0.18
N VAL A 93 -7.94 8.75 0.47
CA VAL A 93 -7.87 8.55 1.94
C VAL A 93 -6.58 7.84 2.32
N VAL A 94 -6.21 6.77 1.60
CA VAL A 94 -4.96 6.04 1.86
C VAL A 94 -3.74 6.94 1.67
N LEU A 95 -3.74 7.81 0.66
CA LEU A 95 -2.68 8.80 0.45
C LEU A 95 -2.59 9.76 1.63
N ILE A 96 -3.72 10.35 2.03
CA ILE A 96 -3.77 11.36 3.09
C ILE A 96 -3.34 10.75 4.43
N ALA A 97 -3.89 9.60 4.79
CA ALA A 97 -3.58 8.93 6.06
C ALA A 97 -2.18 8.28 6.05
N GLY A 98 -1.83 7.59 4.97
CA GLY A 98 -0.58 6.84 4.85
C GLY A 98 0.66 7.70 4.63
N PHE A 99 0.49 8.94 4.16
CA PHE A 99 1.61 9.88 4.01
C PHE A 99 1.89 10.71 5.27
N TYR A 100 1.09 10.54 6.31
CA TYR A 100 1.37 11.17 7.60
C TYR A 100 2.75 10.72 8.13
N PRO A 101 3.58 11.64 8.69
CA PRO A 101 3.30 13.04 9.05
C PRO A 101 3.60 14.05 7.92
N TRP A 102 3.92 13.59 6.71
CA TRP A 102 4.30 14.46 5.58
C TRP A 102 3.09 14.98 4.78
N THR A 103 1.88 14.56 5.12
CA THR A 103 0.63 14.94 4.43
C THR A 103 0.46 16.46 4.33
N GLY A 104 0.91 17.21 5.33
CA GLY A 104 0.92 18.67 5.32
C GLY A 104 1.76 19.30 4.19
N THR A 105 2.65 18.54 3.56
CA THR A 105 3.44 19.02 2.41
C THR A 105 2.67 18.96 1.09
N LEU A 106 1.63 18.14 0.98
CA LEU A 106 0.89 17.91 -0.26
C LEU A 106 0.37 19.20 -0.91
N PRO A 107 -0.28 20.14 -0.20
CA PRO A 107 -0.73 21.39 -0.81
C PRO A 107 0.42 22.24 -1.36
N GLY A 108 1.57 22.19 -0.70
CA GLY A 108 2.79 22.87 -1.14
C GLY A 108 3.39 22.25 -2.39
N ILE A 109 3.40 20.92 -2.49
CA ILE A 109 3.82 20.16 -3.67
C ILE A 109 2.90 20.50 -4.84
N LEU A 110 1.58 20.40 -4.66
CA LEU A 110 0.59 20.68 -5.71
C LEU A 110 0.77 22.07 -6.33
N ARG A 111 1.01 23.10 -5.52
CA ARG A 111 1.27 24.47 -6.01
C ARG A 111 2.56 24.58 -6.83
N ARG A 112 3.50 23.65 -6.67
CA ARG A 112 4.81 23.66 -7.34
C ARG A 112 4.90 22.77 -8.56
N LEU A 113 3.91 21.91 -8.81
CA LEU A 113 3.92 20.97 -9.92
C LEU A 113 4.23 21.65 -11.26
N ARG A 114 3.61 22.80 -11.51
CA ARG A 114 3.82 23.56 -12.75
C ARG A 114 5.27 24.05 -12.89
N LYS A 115 5.88 24.55 -11.81
CA LYS A 115 7.27 25.00 -11.79
C LYS A 115 8.23 23.80 -11.95
N TRP A 116 7.97 22.72 -11.22
CA TRP A 116 8.83 21.54 -11.21
C TRP A 116 8.78 20.71 -12.51
N ARG A 117 7.74 20.94 -13.33
CA ARG A 117 7.63 20.29 -14.64
C ARG A 117 8.82 20.60 -15.57
N SER A 118 9.48 21.74 -15.42
CA SER A 118 10.66 22.09 -16.23
C SER A 118 11.92 21.33 -15.82
N ASP A 119 12.00 20.87 -14.57
CA ASP A 119 13.10 20.03 -14.10
C ASP A 119 12.88 18.56 -14.51
N PRO A 120 13.82 17.93 -15.23
CA PRO A 120 13.63 16.55 -15.71
C PRO A 120 13.41 15.52 -14.59
N VAL A 121 14.14 15.66 -13.48
CA VAL A 121 14.09 14.71 -12.37
C VAL A 121 12.80 14.89 -11.57
N LEU A 122 12.46 16.13 -11.22
CA LEU A 122 11.23 16.40 -10.49
C LEU A 122 10.01 16.01 -11.32
N PHE A 123 10.03 16.24 -12.62
CA PHE A 123 8.95 15.84 -13.50
C PHE A 123 8.82 14.31 -13.61
N TYR A 124 9.93 13.57 -13.63
CA TYR A 124 9.91 12.11 -13.55
C TYR A 124 9.23 11.63 -12.27
N LEU A 125 9.57 12.21 -11.12
CA LEU A 125 8.93 11.86 -9.85
C LEU A 125 7.43 12.17 -9.84
N ILE A 126 7.02 13.28 -10.45
CA ILE A 126 5.60 13.65 -10.61
C ILE A 126 4.87 12.61 -11.47
N VAL A 127 5.43 12.27 -12.63
CA VAL A 127 4.85 11.26 -13.54
C VAL A 127 4.72 9.92 -12.83
N TRP A 128 5.76 9.49 -12.12
CA TRP A 128 5.74 8.23 -11.37
C TRP A 128 4.63 8.23 -10.29
N ALA A 129 4.57 9.25 -9.46
CA ALA A 129 3.56 9.33 -8.41
C ALA A 129 2.13 9.34 -8.99
N LEU A 130 1.88 10.17 -10.02
CA LEU A 130 0.58 10.27 -10.66
C LEU A 130 0.19 8.99 -11.41
N PHE A 131 1.12 8.34 -12.10
CA PHE A 131 0.85 7.09 -12.80
C PHE A 131 0.33 6.02 -11.82
N ILE A 132 1.05 5.79 -10.73
CA ILE A 132 0.65 4.79 -9.72
C ILE A 132 -0.72 5.14 -9.13
N PHE A 133 -0.93 6.41 -8.75
CA PHE A 133 -2.19 6.85 -8.18
C PHE A 133 -3.36 6.64 -9.13
N LEU A 134 -3.24 7.10 -10.37
CA LEU A 134 -4.31 7.01 -11.35
C LEU A 134 -4.58 5.58 -11.78
N PHE A 135 -3.51 4.79 -12.03
CA PHE A 135 -3.65 3.41 -12.44
C PHE A 135 -4.47 2.59 -11.44
N PHE A 136 -4.11 2.66 -10.14
CA PHE A 136 -4.83 1.89 -9.14
C PHE A 136 -6.20 2.49 -8.78
N THR A 137 -6.39 3.80 -8.90
CA THR A 137 -7.71 4.41 -8.71
C THR A 137 -8.70 3.97 -9.78
N LEU A 138 -8.23 3.68 -11.00
CA LEU A 138 -9.04 3.18 -12.12
C LEU A 138 -9.20 1.66 -12.10
N SER A 139 -8.46 0.94 -11.26
CA SER A 139 -8.57 -0.51 -11.12
C SER A 139 -9.85 -0.90 -10.41
N SER A 140 -10.52 -1.94 -10.90
CA SER A 140 -11.74 -2.48 -10.30
C SER A 140 -11.48 -3.19 -8.96
N THR A 141 -10.32 -3.82 -8.79
CA THR A 141 -9.91 -4.42 -7.51
C THR A 141 -8.93 -3.49 -6.80
N GLN A 142 -9.27 -3.07 -5.60
CA GLN A 142 -8.50 -2.10 -4.82
C GLN A 142 -8.05 -2.69 -3.48
N LEU A 143 -6.72 -2.67 -3.23
CA LEU A 143 -6.12 -2.99 -1.93
C LEU A 143 -5.30 -1.80 -1.44
N PHE A 144 -5.34 -1.53 -0.13
CA PHE A 144 -4.60 -0.41 0.49
C PHE A 144 -3.11 -0.38 0.12
N SER A 145 -2.50 -1.56 -0.04
CA SER A 145 -1.07 -1.70 -0.35
C SER A 145 -0.70 -1.39 -1.81
N TYR A 146 -1.65 -1.33 -2.73
CA TYR A 146 -1.33 -1.14 -4.16
C TYR A 146 -0.75 0.24 -4.46
N ILE A 147 -1.09 1.26 -3.67
CA ILE A 147 -0.58 2.62 -3.82
C ILE A 147 0.84 2.80 -3.22
N LEU A 148 1.38 1.83 -2.47
CA LEU A 148 2.70 1.94 -1.84
C LEU A 148 3.83 2.39 -2.77
N PRO A 149 3.92 1.94 -4.05
CA PRO A 149 4.96 2.40 -4.97
C PRO A 149 4.92 3.91 -5.30
N MET A 150 3.86 4.63 -4.91
CA MET A 150 3.76 6.08 -5.06
C MET A 150 4.53 6.84 -3.97
N PHE A 151 4.70 6.28 -2.78
CA PHE A 151 5.30 6.98 -1.65
C PHE A 151 6.78 7.34 -1.85
N PRO A 152 7.66 6.52 -2.45
CA PRO A 152 9.04 6.91 -2.72
C PRO A 152 9.18 8.21 -3.53
N PRO A 153 8.60 8.36 -4.73
CA PRO A 153 8.69 9.62 -5.48
C PRO A 153 8.02 10.77 -4.74
N LEU A 154 6.90 10.53 -4.05
CA LEU A 154 6.21 11.56 -3.27
C LEU A 154 7.06 12.07 -2.10
N SER A 155 7.79 11.17 -1.42
CA SER A 155 8.72 11.54 -0.35
C SER A 155 9.88 12.40 -0.84
N LEU A 156 10.41 12.11 -2.04
CA LEU A 156 11.44 12.93 -2.66
C LEU A 156 10.91 14.33 -3.02
N LEU A 157 9.68 14.42 -3.54
CA LEU A 157 9.01 15.69 -3.81
C LEU A 157 8.74 16.49 -2.51
N ALA A 158 8.35 15.82 -1.43
CA ALA A 158 8.19 16.45 -0.12
C ALA A 158 9.53 16.96 0.43
N GLY A 159 10.60 16.19 0.31
CA GLY A 159 11.95 16.61 0.67
C GLY A 159 12.40 17.85 -0.11
N LYS A 160 12.16 17.89 -1.43
CA LYS A 160 12.43 19.07 -2.26
C LYS A 160 11.63 20.29 -1.81
N TYR A 161 10.34 20.10 -1.53
CA TYR A 161 9.49 21.16 -1.00
C TYR A 161 10.00 21.74 0.32
N LEU A 162 10.39 20.88 1.27
CA LEU A 162 10.92 21.30 2.56
C LEU A 162 12.28 22.00 2.42
N ALA A 163 13.12 21.57 1.47
CA ALA A 163 14.37 22.27 1.16
C ALA A 163 14.12 23.70 0.65
N GLU A 164 13.17 23.88 -0.28
CA GLU A 164 12.78 25.19 -0.79
C GLU A 164 12.22 26.11 0.31
N ILE A 165 11.42 25.58 1.24
CA ILE A 165 10.95 26.33 2.42
C ILE A 165 12.10 26.79 3.29
N ARG A 166 13.07 25.91 3.54
CA ARG A 166 14.25 26.24 4.34
C ARG A 166 15.06 27.36 3.70
N GLU A 167 15.27 27.29 2.39
CA GLU A 167 16.00 28.31 1.63
C GLU A 167 15.26 29.66 1.62
N ALA A 168 13.92 29.64 1.52
CA ALA A 168 13.09 30.82 1.53
C ALA A 168 12.95 31.49 2.90
N GLY A 169 13.35 30.82 3.98
CA GLY A 169 13.31 31.34 5.35
C GLY A 169 11.92 31.51 5.96
N HIS A 170 10.85 31.12 5.23
CA HIS A 170 9.50 31.19 5.78
C HIS A 170 8.69 29.93 5.55
N VAL A 171 7.91 29.60 6.57
CA VAL A 171 7.08 28.42 6.62
C VAL A 171 5.67 28.77 6.21
N SER A 172 5.12 27.95 5.32
CA SER A 172 3.73 28.10 4.90
C SER A 172 2.77 27.80 6.06
N LYS A 173 1.83 28.71 6.31
CA LYS A 173 0.76 28.52 7.30
C LYS A 173 -0.05 27.24 7.01
N SER A 174 -0.19 26.88 5.72
CA SER A 174 -0.88 25.64 5.33
C SER A 174 -0.12 24.40 5.80
N LEU A 175 1.21 24.38 5.75
CA LEU A 175 1.99 23.24 6.26
C LEU A 175 1.74 23.04 7.76
N ILE A 176 1.77 24.13 8.53
CA ILE A 176 1.50 24.09 9.98
C ILE A 176 0.06 23.62 10.23
N GLY A 177 -0.92 24.23 9.58
CA GLY A 177 -2.33 23.91 9.77
C GLY A 177 -2.67 22.45 9.44
N PHE A 178 -2.20 21.95 8.30
CA PHE A 178 -2.41 20.55 7.93
C PHE A 178 -1.68 19.58 8.85
N HIS A 179 -0.47 19.91 9.29
CA HIS A 179 0.27 19.07 10.23
C HIS A 179 -0.49 18.91 11.56
N LEU A 180 -0.95 20.03 12.14
CA LEU A 180 -1.75 20.00 13.36
C LEU A 180 -3.11 19.29 13.16
N PHE A 181 -3.79 19.56 12.06
CA PHE A 181 -5.07 18.92 11.74
C PHE A 181 -4.92 17.39 11.70
N PHE A 182 -3.93 16.87 10.97
CA PHE A 182 -3.73 15.43 10.86
C PHE A 182 -3.26 14.80 12.18
N ALA A 183 -2.42 15.50 12.96
CA ALA A 183 -2.03 15.01 14.28
C ALA A 183 -3.23 14.90 15.21
N LEU A 184 -4.09 15.91 15.23
CA LEU A 184 -5.29 15.94 16.06
C LEU A 184 -6.29 14.87 15.63
N THR A 185 -6.59 14.79 14.34
CA THR A 185 -7.53 13.77 13.83
C THR A 185 -7.04 12.35 14.07
N THR A 186 -5.74 12.08 13.93
CA THR A 186 -5.15 10.78 14.23
C THR A 186 -5.20 10.48 15.73
N ALA A 187 -4.90 11.44 16.59
CA ALA A 187 -5.00 11.27 18.05
C ALA A 187 -6.45 10.99 18.49
N ILE A 188 -7.42 11.69 17.91
CA ILE A 188 -8.85 11.45 18.15
C ILE A 188 -9.24 10.04 17.66
N ALA A 189 -8.84 9.66 16.45
CA ALA A 189 -9.14 8.34 15.89
C ALA A 189 -8.60 7.20 16.77
N ILE A 190 -7.36 7.33 17.27
CA ILE A 190 -6.78 6.36 18.22
C ILE A 190 -7.58 6.34 19.52
N SER A 191 -7.96 7.51 20.06
CA SER A 191 -8.70 7.60 21.32
C SER A 191 -10.10 6.97 21.22
N LEU A 192 -10.77 7.10 20.08
CA LEU A 192 -12.10 6.57 19.82
C LEU A 192 -12.11 5.14 19.28
N ALA A 193 -10.96 4.62 18.84
CA ALA A 193 -10.89 3.26 18.30
C ALA A 193 -11.42 2.23 19.33
N PRO A 194 -12.25 1.25 18.92
CA PRO A 194 -12.81 0.24 19.84
C PRO A 194 -11.75 -0.73 20.39
N LEU A 195 -10.58 -0.80 19.73
CA LEU A 195 -9.48 -1.65 20.16
C LEU A 195 -8.72 -1.02 21.33
N THR A 196 -8.50 -1.81 22.36
CA THR A 196 -7.64 -1.44 23.49
C THR A 196 -6.27 -2.11 23.32
N PRO A 197 -5.16 -1.34 23.40
CA PRO A 197 -3.82 -1.91 23.36
C PRO A 197 -3.49 -2.73 24.60
N ALA A 198 -2.44 -3.53 24.53
CA ALA A 198 -1.82 -4.09 25.73
C ALA A 198 -1.43 -2.95 26.67
N GLY A 199 -1.87 -3.00 27.92
CA GLY A 199 -1.71 -1.90 28.89
C GLY A 199 -2.96 -1.00 29.04
N GLY A 200 -4.04 -1.27 28.30
CA GLY A 200 -5.36 -0.69 28.51
C GLY A 200 -5.52 0.75 28.04
N ALA A 201 -6.56 1.41 28.55
CA ALA A 201 -6.95 2.75 28.17
C ALA A 201 -5.88 3.83 28.45
N ILE A 202 -5.10 3.68 29.51
CA ILE A 202 -4.04 4.63 29.89
C ILE A 202 -2.99 4.73 28.78
N VAL A 203 -2.56 3.59 28.24
CA VAL A 203 -1.57 3.56 27.15
C VAL A 203 -2.15 4.16 25.88
N LYS A 204 -3.41 3.86 25.57
CA LYS A 204 -4.13 4.41 24.42
C LYS A 204 -4.20 5.94 24.45
N TYR A 205 -4.61 6.52 25.56
CA TYR A 205 -4.65 7.98 25.72
C TYR A 205 -3.25 8.59 25.81
N GLY A 206 -2.29 7.87 26.39
CA GLY A 206 -0.87 8.27 26.42
C GLY A 206 -0.28 8.43 25.02
N ILE A 207 -0.57 7.49 24.10
CA ILE A 207 -0.15 7.59 22.70
C ILE A 207 -0.80 8.80 22.02
N SER A 208 -2.09 9.02 22.22
CA SER A 208 -2.80 10.17 21.65
C SER A 208 -2.23 11.51 22.14
N LEU A 209 -1.99 11.64 23.43
CA LEU A 209 -1.36 12.81 24.03
C LEU A 209 0.06 13.04 23.48
N PHE A 210 0.86 11.97 23.41
CA PHE A 210 2.19 12.03 22.82
C PHE A 210 2.17 12.54 21.38
N MET A 211 1.23 12.09 20.55
CA MET A 211 1.10 12.57 19.18
C MET A 211 0.81 14.08 19.12
N ILE A 212 -0.10 14.57 19.97
CA ILE A 212 -0.42 16.00 20.05
C ILE A 212 0.81 16.80 20.48
N LEU A 213 1.48 16.40 21.55
CA LEU A 213 2.68 17.10 22.07
C LEU A 213 3.82 17.09 21.05
N SER A 214 4.03 15.97 20.36
CA SER A 214 5.02 15.86 19.30
C SER A 214 4.71 16.78 18.10
N ALA A 215 3.43 16.90 17.73
CA ALA A 215 3.00 17.82 16.67
C ALA A 215 3.21 19.30 17.07
N LEU A 216 2.87 19.67 18.29
CA LEU A 216 3.10 21.03 18.81
C LEU A 216 4.60 21.37 18.85
N PHE A 217 5.43 20.42 19.32
CA PHE A 217 6.89 20.57 19.32
C PHE A 217 7.44 20.73 17.90
N SER A 218 6.94 19.91 16.95
CA SER A 218 7.34 19.98 15.55
C SER A 218 6.98 21.33 14.92
N VAL A 219 5.78 21.85 15.20
CA VAL A 219 5.36 23.20 14.76
C VAL A 219 6.22 24.27 15.39
N HIS A 220 6.57 24.17 16.69
CA HIS A 220 7.48 25.10 17.33
C HIS A 220 8.87 25.10 16.67
N MET A 221 9.44 23.92 16.35
CA MET A 221 10.71 23.84 15.62
C MET A 221 10.62 24.51 14.24
N LEU A 222 9.52 24.24 13.53
CA LEU A 222 9.28 24.79 12.22
C LEU A 222 9.11 26.32 12.25
N SER A 223 8.36 26.85 13.21
CA SER A 223 8.14 28.31 13.39
C SER A 223 9.43 29.06 13.72
N LYS A 224 10.38 28.40 14.38
CA LYS A 224 11.73 28.95 14.67
C LYS A 224 12.73 28.76 13.52
N GLY A 225 12.29 28.26 12.35
CA GLY A 225 13.17 27.96 11.22
C GLY A 225 14.15 26.80 11.46
N ARG A 226 13.97 26.04 12.54
CA ARG A 226 14.84 24.90 12.91
C ARG A 226 14.45 23.64 12.14
N MET A 227 14.65 23.63 10.82
CA MET A 227 14.24 22.54 9.93
C MET A 227 14.82 21.17 10.34
N ARG A 228 16.08 21.12 10.80
CA ARG A 228 16.66 19.85 11.29
C ARG A 228 15.90 19.31 12.52
N GLY A 229 15.57 20.19 13.48
CA GLY A 229 14.77 19.82 14.65
C GLY A 229 13.38 19.30 14.27
N PHE A 230 12.73 19.94 13.29
CA PHE A 230 11.47 19.47 12.73
C PHE A 230 11.62 18.07 12.12
N LEU A 231 12.59 17.83 11.24
CA LEU A 231 12.80 16.54 10.60
C LEU A 231 13.12 15.44 11.61
N CYS A 232 13.96 15.70 12.59
CA CYS A 232 14.27 14.76 13.68
C CYS A 232 13.01 14.43 14.49
N SER A 233 12.19 15.44 14.84
CA SER A 233 10.95 15.20 15.58
C SER A 233 9.96 14.33 14.79
N GLN A 234 9.86 14.50 13.46
CA GLN A 234 9.03 13.64 12.63
C GLN A 234 9.56 12.21 12.57
N ALA A 235 10.87 12.02 12.41
CA ALA A 235 11.48 10.70 12.42
C ALA A 235 11.24 9.96 13.76
N CYS A 236 11.44 10.66 14.88
CA CYS A 236 11.14 10.12 16.22
C CYS A 236 9.65 9.79 16.36
N LEU A 237 8.76 10.67 15.90
CA LEU A 237 7.31 10.44 15.94
C LEU A 237 6.92 9.17 15.17
N ILE A 238 7.41 9.02 13.93
CA ILE A 238 7.12 7.83 13.10
C ILE A 238 7.65 6.58 13.78
N LEU A 239 8.90 6.59 14.23
CA LEU A 239 9.52 5.43 14.85
C LEU A 239 8.72 5.00 16.10
N LEU A 240 8.43 5.93 16.99
CA LEU A 240 7.66 5.65 18.20
C LEU A 240 6.22 5.25 17.90
N PHE A 241 5.57 5.86 16.89
CA PHE A 241 4.24 5.49 16.48
C PHE A 241 4.21 4.07 15.92
N VAL A 242 5.09 3.74 14.98
CA VAL A 242 5.15 2.40 14.37
C VAL A 242 5.48 1.32 15.40
N THR A 243 6.49 1.56 16.26
CA THR A 243 6.84 0.58 17.32
C THR A 243 5.74 0.43 18.36
N SER A 244 5.05 1.53 18.72
CA SER A 244 3.92 1.47 19.67
C SER A 244 2.72 0.74 19.04
N VAL A 245 2.35 1.07 17.81
CA VAL A 245 1.25 0.40 17.10
C VAL A 245 1.57 -1.09 16.94
N TRP A 246 2.77 -1.42 16.50
CA TRP A 246 3.16 -2.82 16.35
C TRP A 246 3.19 -3.57 17.68
N GLY A 247 3.88 -3.02 18.69
CA GLY A 247 4.04 -3.66 19.99
C GLY A 247 2.76 -3.79 20.81
N LEU A 248 1.84 -2.83 20.69
CA LEU A 248 0.65 -2.74 21.53
C LEU A 248 -0.63 -3.23 20.85
N PHE A 249 -0.72 -3.11 19.54
CA PHE A 249 -1.94 -3.44 18.79
C PHE A 249 -1.79 -4.68 17.89
N ALA A 250 -0.57 -5.14 17.58
CA ALA A 250 -0.41 -6.28 16.67
C ALA A 250 -1.09 -7.54 17.22
N ALA A 251 -0.96 -7.86 18.49
CA ALA A 251 -1.60 -9.02 19.10
C ALA A 251 -3.14 -8.91 19.14
N PRO A 252 -3.76 -7.83 19.66
CA PRO A 252 -5.21 -7.67 19.62
C PRO A 252 -5.78 -7.62 18.20
N VAL A 253 -5.07 -7.01 17.25
CA VAL A 253 -5.52 -6.95 15.86
C VAL A 253 -5.37 -8.32 15.18
N SER A 254 -4.24 -9.01 15.39
CA SER A 254 -4.04 -10.33 14.80
C SER A 254 -5.08 -11.34 15.27
N SER A 255 -5.52 -11.28 16.53
CA SER A 255 -6.54 -12.17 17.07
C SER A 255 -7.89 -12.05 16.34
N LEU A 256 -8.21 -10.87 15.76
CA LEU A 256 -9.43 -10.67 14.98
C LEU A 256 -9.36 -11.31 13.58
N PHE A 257 -8.15 -11.46 13.04
CA PHE A 257 -7.94 -11.94 11.67
C PHE A 257 -7.39 -13.36 11.60
N THR A 258 -6.84 -13.88 12.69
CA THR A 258 -6.34 -15.26 12.75
C THR A 258 -7.43 -16.24 13.18
N SER A 259 -7.37 -17.45 12.68
CA SER A 259 -8.20 -18.56 13.13
C SER A 259 -7.49 -19.42 14.18
N LYS A 260 -6.50 -18.87 14.90
CA LYS A 260 -5.70 -19.63 15.88
C LYS A 260 -6.59 -20.20 16.98
N ALA A 261 -7.52 -19.43 17.54
CA ALA A 261 -8.46 -19.92 18.56
C ALA A 261 -9.34 -21.08 18.05
N ILE A 262 -9.82 -20.99 16.80
CA ILE A 262 -10.57 -22.08 16.15
C ILE A 262 -9.68 -23.31 15.98
N ALA A 263 -8.43 -23.11 15.57
CA ALA A 263 -7.46 -24.19 15.37
C ALA A 263 -7.12 -24.89 16.70
N GLU A 264 -6.94 -24.13 17.77
CA GLU A 264 -6.71 -24.67 19.13
C GLU A 264 -7.90 -25.54 19.57
N THR A 265 -9.13 -25.04 19.43
CA THR A 265 -10.35 -25.80 19.75
C THR A 265 -10.47 -27.09 18.92
N LEU A 266 -10.15 -27.01 17.60
CA LEU A 266 -10.14 -28.20 16.74
C LEU A 266 -9.07 -29.21 17.17
N SER A 267 -7.88 -28.74 17.55
CA SER A 267 -6.78 -29.63 18.01
C SER A 267 -7.07 -30.30 19.34
N GLU A 268 -7.83 -29.65 20.22
CA GLU A 268 -8.27 -30.22 21.51
C GLU A 268 -9.40 -31.24 21.35
N THR A 269 -10.04 -31.30 20.19
CA THR A 269 -11.11 -32.25 19.91
C THR A 269 -10.50 -33.58 19.45
N GLU A 270 -10.56 -34.62 20.28
CA GLU A 270 -9.92 -35.96 20.04
C GLU A 270 -10.23 -36.55 18.67
N LYS A 271 -11.39 -36.28 18.08
CA LYS A 271 -11.84 -36.81 16.79
C LYS A 271 -11.69 -35.86 15.61
N ALA A 272 -11.13 -34.66 15.81
CA ALA A 272 -11.02 -33.64 14.75
C ALA A 272 -10.24 -34.12 13.50
N PRO A 273 -9.17 -34.94 13.62
CA PRO A 273 -8.47 -35.46 12.45
C PRO A 273 -9.29 -36.49 11.63
N GLU A 274 -10.25 -37.13 12.24
CA GLU A 274 -11.05 -38.21 11.63
C GLU A 274 -12.35 -37.68 10.98
N LEU A 275 -12.83 -36.51 11.40
CA LEU A 275 -14.08 -35.95 10.93
C LEU A 275 -13.83 -34.90 9.83
N PRO A 276 -14.67 -34.87 8.78
CA PRO A 276 -14.58 -33.80 7.79
C PRO A 276 -14.98 -32.47 8.39
N VAL A 277 -14.07 -31.48 8.31
CA VAL A 277 -14.33 -30.09 8.72
C VAL A 277 -14.97 -29.36 7.55
N TYR A 278 -16.19 -28.84 7.76
CA TYR A 278 -16.91 -28.05 6.78
C TYR A 278 -16.85 -26.56 7.14
N ILE A 279 -16.70 -25.73 6.10
CA ILE A 279 -16.61 -24.27 6.22
C ILE A 279 -17.82 -23.64 5.53
N ASP A 280 -18.61 -22.88 6.30
CA ASP A 280 -19.88 -22.30 5.82
C ASP A 280 -19.64 -21.05 4.92
N THR A 281 -19.04 -20.01 5.44
CA THR A 281 -19.08 -18.71 4.80
C THR A 281 -17.73 -18.19 4.33
N PHE A 282 -16.66 -18.49 5.03
CA PHE A 282 -15.35 -17.90 4.75
C PHE A 282 -14.20 -18.86 5.04
N TYR A 283 -13.54 -19.31 3.96
CA TYR A 283 -12.33 -20.11 4.11
C TYR A 283 -11.18 -19.27 4.64
N ARG A 284 -10.65 -19.65 5.80
CA ARG A 284 -9.45 -19.06 6.39
C ARG A 284 -8.29 -20.02 6.28
N PRO A 285 -7.31 -19.76 5.39
CA PRO A 285 -6.12 -20.61 5.23
C PRO A 285 -5.34 -20.84 6.53
N SER A 286 -5.48 -19.92 7.51
CA SER A 286 -4.84 -20.04 8.81
C SER A 286 -5.32 -21.24 9.63
N VAL A 287 -6.52 -21.76 9.40
CA VAL A 287 -6.96 -23.01 10.06
C VAL A 287 -6.09 -24.17 9.60
N ALA A 288 -5.95 -24.35 8.28
CA ALA A 288 -5.08 -25.38 7.72
C ALA A 288 -3.62 -25.23 8.15
N PHE A 289 -3.13 -23.98 8.22
CA PHE A 289 -1.76 -23.69 8.67
C PHE A 289 -1.46 -24.15 10.11
N TYR A 290 -2.44 -23.99 11.01
CA TYR A 290 -2.25 -24.37 12.44
C TYR A 290 -2.59 -25.82 12.76
N THR A 291 -3.41 -26.49 11.94
CA THR A 291 -3.97 -27.83 12.27
C THR A 291 -3.66 -28.90 11.24
N ASP A 292 -3.11 -28.55 10.07
CA ASP A 292 -3.02 -29.40 8.87
C ASP A 292 -4.38 -29.97 8.40
N ILE A 293 -5.50 -29.46 8.92
CA ILE A 293 -6.85 -29.87 8.55
C ILE A 293 -7.36 -28.97 7.44
N TYR A 294 -7.61 -29.54 6.28
CA TYR A 294 -8.19 -28.85 5.12
C TYR A 294 -9.71 -28.93 5.15
N GLY A 295 -10.35 -27.78 5.39
CA GLY A 295 -11.80 -27.71 5.39
C GLY A 295 -12.39 -27.84 3.98
N LYS A 296 -13.57 -28.46 3.89
CA LYS A 296 -14.37 -28.54 2.66
C LYS A 296 -15.47 -27.50 2.72
N ALA A 297 -15.75 -26.85 1.58
CA ALA A 297 -16.90 -25.94 1.49
C ALA A 297 -18.21 -26.73 1.65
N LEU A 298 -19.18 -26.15 2.40
CA LEU A 298 -20.53 -26.72 2.45
C LEU A 298 -21.15 -26.72 1.05
N PRO A 299 -21.86 -27.81 0.66
CA PRO A 299 -22.48 -27.92 -0.67
C PRO A 299 -23.43 -26.74 -0.99
N GLU A 300 -24.20 -26.30 -0.01
CA GLU A 300 -25.11 -25.15 -0.15
C GLU A 300 -24.38 -23.83 -0.42
N PHE A 301 -23.17 -23.65 0.13
CA PHE A 301 -22.36 -22.48 -0.11
C PHE A 301 -21.79 -22.46 -1.54
N ASP A 302 -21.40 -23.61 -2.04
CA ASP A 302 -20.88 -23.76 -3.41
C ASP A 302 -21.98 -23.49 -4.46
N GLU A 303 -23.23 -23.93 -4.20
CA GLU A 303 -24.39 -23.61 -5.04
C GLU A 303 -24.75 -22.12 -4.99
N ARG A 304 -24.69 -21.48 -3.80
CA ARG A 304 -24.96 -20.05 -3.65
C ARG A 304 -23.95 -19.23 -4.45
N LYS A 305 -22.66 -19.56 -4.34
CA LYS A 305 -21.58 -18.93 -5.07
C LYS A 305 -21.75 -19.10 -6.59
N ARG A 306 -22.13 -20.28 -7.05
CA ARG A 306 -22.43 -20.55 -8.48
C ARG A 306 -23.63 -19.73 -8.96
N ARG A 307 -24.69 -19.59 -8.16
CA ARG A 307 -25.86 -18.76 -8.49
C ARG A 307 -25.54 -17.27 -8.53
N GLU A 308 -24.67 -16.77 -7.64
CA GLU A 308 -24.21 -15.38 -7.64
C GLU A 308 -23.31 -15.09 -8.85
N THR A 309 -22.41 -16.00 -9.21
CA THR A 309 -21.57 -15.87 -10.41
C THR A 309 -22.44 -15.87 -11.67
N ALA A 310 -23.38 -16.78 -11.80
CA ALA A 310 -24.30 -16.84 -12.93
C ALA A 310 -25.22 -15.61 -13.05
N LYS A 311 -25.57 -14.96 -11.91
CA LYS A 311 -26.33 -13.70 -11.93
C LYS A 311 -25.49 -12.48 -12.34
N ASN A 312 -24.18 -12.53 -12.12
CA ASN A 312 -23.28 -11.45 -12.50
C ASN A 312 -22.80 -11.55 -13.98
N GLU A 313 -23.00 -12.72 -14.59
CA GLU A 313 -22.68 -12.98 -16.00
C GLU A 313 -23.89 -12.81 -16.94
N ALA A 314 -25.10 -12.65 -16.41
CA ALA A 314 -26.35 -12.40 -17.16
C ALA A 314 -26.73 -10.91 -17.11
#